data_09d28675f122783c52776851547c61e7
#
_entry.id   09d28675f122783c52776851547c61e7
#
_cell.length_a   1.000
_cell.length_b   1.000
_cell.length_c   1.000
_cell.angle_alpha   90.00
_cell.angle_beta   90.00
_cell.angle_gamma   90.00
#
_symmetry.space_group_name_H-M   'P 1'
#
loop_
_entity.id
_entity.type
_entity.pdbx_description
1 polymer ?
#
loop_
_entity_poly.entity_id
_entity_poly.type
_entity_poly.pdbx_seq_one_letter_code
_entity_poly.pdbx_strand_id
1 'polypeptide(L)'
;IRDIQDVSKKEKIGYKVLTSALNRQINQKVNWDEYKNLDTIGIDEISMKKGHKSYATIVSARNKQGDLSVIAVIEGRSREDVECFLNSIPSHLKRTVNTVCTDMYDGFVNAATSVFGNKVVVIDRYHVSKLYREPLDKLRIKEMQRLKKELPAEEYTKLEGMMWILRKQH
;
A
#
# COMPACT_ATOMS: atom_id res chain seq x y z
N ILE A 1 1.38 -5.20 -2.56
CA ILE A 1 2.03 -5.07 -1.24
C ILE A 1 3.50 -5.37 -1.47
N ARG A 2 4.38 -4.40 -1.22
CA ARG A 2 5.82 -4.65 -1.18
C ARG A 2 6.14 -5.21 0.21
N ASP A 3 6.83 -6.33 0.27
CA ASP A 3 7.33 -6.84 1.54
C ASP A 3 8.71 -6.21 1.87
N ILE A 4 9.13 -6.32 3.13
CA ILE A 4 10.42 -5.79 3.59
C ILE A 4 11.59 -6.45 2.83
N GLN A 5 11.44 -7.69 2.36
CA GLN A 5 12.48 -8.36 1.58
C GLN A 5 12.66 -7.71 0.20
N ASP A 6 11.57 -7.28 -0.44
CA ASP A 6 11.64 -6.59 -1.72
C ASP A 6 12.35 -5.23 -1.57
N VAL A 7 12.04 -4.50 -0.48
CA VAL A 7 12.73 -3.24 -0.15
C VAL A 7 14.20 -3.50 0.17
N SER A 8 14.52 -4.52 0.97
CA SER A 8 15.88 -4.90 1.33
C SER A 8 16.74 -5.15 0.10
N LYS A 9 16.23 -5.89 -0.87
CA LYS A 9 16.92 -6.19 -2.13
C LYS A 9 17.11 -4.95 -3.00
N LYS A 10 16.07 -4.15 -3.14
CA LYS A 10 16.07 -2.96 -4.00
C LYS A 10 17.03 -1.89 -3.48
N GLU A 11 16.94 -1.59 -2.18
CA GLU A 11 17.72 -0.52 -1.54
C GLU A 11 19.08 -1.00 -1.01
N LYS A 12 19.39 -2.31 -1.17
CA LYS A 12 20.64 -2.95 -0.68
C LYS A 12 20.86 -2.77 0.83
N ILE A 13 19.79 -2.70 1.61
CA ILE A 13 19.81 -2.57 3.06
C ILE A 13 19.47 -3.92 3.67
N GLY A 14 20.24 -4.35 4.69
CA GLY A 14 20.00 -5.64 5.34
C GLY A 14 18.60 -5.74 5.94
N TYR A 15 17.92 -6.88 5.72
CA TYR A 15 16.56 -7.14 6.21
C TYR A 15 16.40 -6.86 7.72
N LYS A 16 17.39 -7.30 8.54
CA LYS A 16 17.38 -7.07 9.99
C LYS A 16 17.40 -5.57 10.35
N VAL A 17 18.15 -4.77 9.57
CA VAL A 17 18.23 -3.31 9.79
C VAL A 17 16.89 -2.66 9.52
N LEU A 18 16.24 -3.00 8.39
CA LEU A 18 14.91 -2.48 8.05
C LEU A 18 13.85 -2.89 9.09
N THR A 19 13.84 -4.16 9.49
CA THR A 19 12.91 -4.65 10.51
C THR A 19 13.13 -3.95 11.85
N SER A 20 14.40 -3.75 12.27
CA SER A 20 14.70 -3.03 13.51
C SER A 20 14.30 -1.55 13.44
N ALA A 21 14.46 -0.91 12.28
CA ALA A 21 14.04 0.47 12.10
C ALA A 21 12.50 0.60 12.20
N LEU A 22 11.76 -0.30 11.54
CA LEU A 22 10.30 -0.35 11.62
C LEU A 22 9.81 -0.62 13.04
N ASN A 23 10.38 -1.63 13.71
CA ASN A 23 10.00 -1.96 15.11
C ASN A 23 10.22 -0.79 16.07
N ARG A 24 11.21 0.07 15.81
CA ARG A 24 11.40 1.29 16.60
C ARG A 24 10.34 2.36 16.37
N GLN A 25 9.70 2.32 15.20
CA GLN A 25 8.64 3.27 14.84
C GLN A 25 7.23 2.77 15.20
N ILE A 26 7.07 1.45 15.46
CA ILE A 26 5.78 0.88 15.81
C ILE A 26 5.28 1.50 17.10
N ASN A 27 4.05 2.00 17.07
CA ASN A 27 3.32 2.58 18.21
C ASN A 27 4.04 3.75 18.94
N GLN A 28 4.93 4.46 18.24
CA GLN A 28 5.47 5.70 18.79
C GLN A 28 4.39 6.78 18.91
N LYS A 29 4.46 7.57 19.98
CA LYS A 29 3.57 8.71 20.14
C LYS A 29 3.92 9.79 19.13
N VAL A 30 2.90 10.27 18.42
CA VAL A 30 3.04 11.36 17.45
C VAL A 30 3.13 12.69 18.19
N ASN A 31 4.11 13.51 17.84
CA ASN A 31 4.16 14.89 18.28
C ASN A 31 3.28 15.75 17.36
N TRP A 32 2.02 15.96 17.75
CA TRP A 32 1.05 16.69 16.93
C TRP A 32 1.37 18.18 16.77
N ASP A 33 2.21 18.75 17.61
CA ASP A 33 2.60 20.17 17.56
C ASP A 33 3.48 20.49 16.35
N GLU A 34 4.08 19.47 15.73
CA GLU A 34 4.87 19.59 14.51
C GLU A 34 4.00 19.78 13.24
N TYR A 35 2.69 19.50 13.33
CA TYR A 35 1.79 19.50 12.19
C TYR A 35 0.86 20.71 12.23
N LYS A 36 0.90 21.53 11.18
CA LYS A 36 -0.03 22.66 11.00
C LYS A 36 -1.33 22.27 10.30
N ASN A 37 -1.25 21.29 9.41
CA ASN A 37 -2.38 20.72 8.66
C ASN A 37 -2.04 19.32 8.14
N LEU A 38 -3.08 18.53 7.84
CA LEU A 38 -2.98 17.14 7.37
C LEU A 38 -3.82 16.94 6.10
N ASP A 39 -3.80 17.82 5.16
CA ASP A 39 -4.67 17.86 3.97
C ASP A 39 -5.11 16.48 3.43
N THR A 40 -4.16 15.56 3.23
CA THR A 40 -4.44 14.18 2.83
C THR A 40 -3.79 13.20 3.81
N ILE A 41 -4.55 12.21 4.28
CA ILE A 41 -4.03 11.06 5.05
C ILE A 41 -3.96 9.85 4.11
N GLY A 42 -2.82 9.16 4.12
CA GLY A 42 -2.65 7.87 3.45
C GLY A 42 -2.59 6.74 4.47
N ILE A 43 -3.32 5.65 4.23
CA ILE A 43 -3.30 4.43 5.05
C ILE A 43 -2.97 3.27 4.12
N ASP A 44 -1.88 2.57 4.40
CA ASP A 44 -1.43 1.42 3.62
C ASP A 44 -0.84 0.35 4.54
N GLU A 45 -0.74 -0.89 4.06
CA GLU A 45 -0.14 -1.96 4.83
C GLU A 45 1.17 -2.44 4.22
N ILE A 46 2.09 -2.85 5.08
CA ILE A 46 3.28 -3.59 4.68
C ILE A 46 3.31 -4.96 5.35
N SER A 47 3.72 -5.98 4.60
CA SER A 47 4.01 -7.28 5.18
C SER A 47 5.36 -7.26 5.86
N MET A 48 5.39 -7.55 7.15
CA MET A 48 6.62 -7.62 7.93
C MET A 48 7.46 -8.85 7.60
N LYS A 49 6.82 -9.96 7.18
CA LYS A 49 7.49 -11.20 6.83
C LYS A 49 6.73 -11.95 5.75
N LYS A 50 7.42 -12.31 4.68
CA LYS A 50 6.85 -13.08 3.57
C LYS A 50 6.24 -14.40 4.03
N GLY A 51 5.00 -14.66 3.62
CA GLY A 51 4.26 -15.90 3.96
C GLY A 51 3.69 -15.95 5.38
N HIS A 52 3.87 -14.90 6.20
CA HIS A 52 3.28 -14.77 7.53
C HIS A 52 2.21 -13.67 7.53
N LYS A 53 1.16 -13.86 8.33
CA LYS A 53 0.11 -12.85 8.55
C LYS A 53 0.57 -11.76 9.55
N SER A 54 1.80 -11.29 9.40
CA SER A 54 2.37 -10.21 10.21
C SER A 54 2.44 -8.96 9.36
N TYR A 55 1.66 -7.95 9.74
CA TYR A 55 1.51 -6.69 9.02
C TYR A 55 1.84 -5.51 9.93
N ALA A 56 2.26 -4.42 9.34
CA ALA A 56 2.24 -3.11 9.97
C ALA A 56 1.47 -2.15 9.07
N THR A 57 0.62 -1.33 9.67
CA THR A 57 -0.11 -0.27 8.98
C THR A 57 0.72 1.00 9.03
N ILE A 58 0.97 1.59 7.88
CA ILE A 58 1.67 2.86 7.72
C ILE A 58 0.63 3.95 7.55
N VAL A 59 0.66 4.94 8.42
CA VAL A 59 -0.15 6.14 8.25
C VAL A 59 0.77 7.29 7.85
N SER A 60 0.48 7.89 6.73
CA SER A 60 1.20 9.05 6.18
C SER A 60 0.28 10.26 6.12
N ALA A 61 0.86 11.45 6.09
CA ALA A 61 0.12 12.67 5.84
C ALA A 61 0.82 13.51 4.77
N ARG A 62 0.04 14.15 3.93
CA ARG A 62 0.49 15.20 3.02
C ARG A 62 -0.14 16.51 3.45
N ASN A 63 0.67 17.55 3.59
CA ASN A 63 0.19 18.88 3.88
C ASN A 63 -0.27 19.61 2.61
N LYS A 64 -0.85 20.82 2.75
CA LYS A 64 -1.29 21.65 1.61
C LYS A 64 -0.16 22.10 0.68
N GLN A 65 1.06 22.11 1.15
CA GLN A 65 2.27 22.42 0.37
C GLN A 65 2.75 21.23 -0.46
N GLY A 66 2.21 20.03 -0.19
CA GLY A 66 2.57 18.79 -0.90
C GLY A 66 3.64 17.96 -0.19
N ASP A 67 4.15 18.40 0.97
CA ASP A 67 5.13 17.64 1.72
C ASP A 67 4.49 16.39 2.32
N LEU A 68 5.16 15.26 2.15
CA LEU A 68 4.71 13.95 2.62
C LEU A 68 5.55 13.53 3.82
N SER A 69 4.88 13.12 4.89
CA SER A 69 5.52 12.54 6.08
C SER A 69 4.82 11.25 6.51
N VAL A 70 5.58 10.31 7.07
CA VAL A 70 5.03 9.15 7.78
C VAL A 70 4.75 9.62 9.21
N ILE A 71 3.48 9.59 9.63
CA ILE A 71 3.05 10.08 10.95
C ILE A 71 2.93 8.95 11.97
N ALA A 72 2.67 7.72 11.53
CA ALA A 72 2.61 6.58 12.43
C ALA A 72 2.89 5.26 11.72
N VAL A 73 3.38 4.31 12.51
CA VAL A 73 3.46 2.88 12.17
C VAL A 73 2.70 2.13 13.26
N ILE A 74 1.62 1.45 12.89
CA ILE A 74 0.74 0.71 13.78
C ILE A 74 1.02 -0.78 13.63
N GLU A 75 1.14 -1.52 14.70
CA GLU A 75 1.28 -2.97 14.64
C GLU A 75 -0.04 -3.61 14.15
N GLY A 76 0.06 -4.52 13.19
CA GLY A 76 -1.11 -5.17 12.63
C GLY A 76 -1.84 -4.32 11.59
N ARG A 77 -3.10 -4.70 11.34
CA ARG A 77 -3.99 -4.04 10.37
C ARG A 77 -5.45 -4.06 10.82
N SER A 78 -5.70 -4.17 12.13
CA SER A 78 -7.07 -4.23 12.60
C SER A 78 -7.78 -2.88 12.39
N ARG A 79 -9.08 -2.94 12.14
CA ARG A 79 -9.91 -1.76 12.04
C ARG A 79 -9.84 -0.94 13.33
N GLU A 80 -9.88 -1.62 14.46
CA GLU A 80 -9.93 -1.04 15.80
C GLU A 80 -8.67 -0.22 16.10
N ASP A 81 -7.49 -0.76 15.77
CA ASP A 81 -6.21 -0.08 16.01
C ASP A 81 -6.08 1.17 15.13
N VAL A 82 -6.46 1.06 13.85
CA VAL A 82 -6.45 2.20 12.92
C VAL A 82 -7.46 3.27 13.34
N GLU A 83 -8.68 2.88 13.71
CA GLU A 83 -9.71 3.79 14.19
C GLU A 83 -9.30 4.49 15.49
N CYS A 84 -8.68 3.76 16.41
CA CYS A 84 -8.11 4.31 17.65
C CYS A 84 -7.03 5.37 17.33
N PHE A 85 -6.11 5.06 16.43
CA PHE A 85 -5.09 6.01 15.99
C PHE A 85 -5.71 7.25 15.33
N LEU A 86 -6.61 7.09 14.36
CA LEU A 86 -7.27 8.21 13.70
C LEU A 86 -8.06 9.09 14.68
N ASN A 87 -8.63 8.48 15.72
CA ASN A 87 -9.30 9.22 16.79
C ASN A 87 -8.33 10.01 17.68
N SER A 88 -7.08 9.60 17.80
CA SER A 88 -6.05 10.33 18.55
C SER A 88 -5.60 11.64 17.88
N ILE A 89 -5.88 11.84 16.60
CA ILE A 89 -5.58 13.08 15.88
C ILE A 89 -6.38 14.23 16.54
N PRO A 90 -5.72 15.34 16.92
CA PRO A 90 -6.40 16.48 17.50
C PRO A 90 -7.49 17.05 16.60
N SER A 91 -8.60 17.50 17.19
CA SER A 91 -9.78 17.98 16.43
C SER A 91 -9.47 19.13 15.46
N HIS A 92 -8.52 20.01 15.80
CA HIS A 92 -8.10 21.10 14.92
C HIS A 92 -7.39 20.57 13.66
N LEU A 93 -6.58 19.51 13.78
CA LEU A 93 -5.92 18.86 12.64
C LEU A 93 -6.90 18.00 11.84
N LYS A 94 -7.81 17.25 12.50
CA LYS A 94 -8.87 16.49 11.79
C LYS A 94 -9.69 17.37 10.84
N ARG A 95 -9.98 18.60 11.24
CA ARG A 95 -10.72 19.57 10.39
C ARG A 95 -9.96 19.99 9.15
N THR A 96 -8.62 19.85 9.12
CA THR A 96 -7.81 20.18 7.94
C THR A 96 -7.71 19.03 6.94
N VAL A 97 -8.15 17.80 7.32
CA VAL A 97 -8.16 16.65 6.44
C VAL A 97 -9.28 16.79 5.41
N ASN A 98 -8.91 16.80 4.15
CA ASN A 98 -9.82 16.84 3.00
C ASN A 98 -10.02 15.44 2.41
N THR A 99 -9.01 14.59 2.45
CA THR A 99 -9.02 13.28 1.82
C THR A 99 -8.31 12.24 2.69
N VAL A 100 -8.88 11.04 2.76
CA VAL A 100 -8.19 9.85 3.26
C VAL A 100 -8.04 8.87 2.12
N CYS A 101 -6.80 8.57 1.74
CA CYS A 101 -6.47 7.62 0.69
C CYS A 101 -6.11 6.28 1.34
N THR A 102 -6.77 5.20 0.94
CA THR A 102 -6.52 3.85 1.47
C THR A 102 -6.58 2.81 0.36
N ASP A 103 -6.10 1.60 0.63
CA ASP A 103 -6.37 0.46 -0.22
C ASP A 103 -7.85 0.02 -0.12
N MET A 104 -8.20 -1.10 -0.76
CA MET A 104 -9.56 -1.64 -0.72
C MET A 104 -9.82 -2.57 0.47
N TYR A 105 -8.97 -2.56 1.49
CA TYR A 105 -9.21 -3.34 2.69
C TYR A 105 -10.33 -2.70 3.52
N ASP A 106 -11.42 -3.44 3.70
CA ASP A 106 -12.64 -2.94 4.38
C ASP A 106 -12.36 -2.38 5.77
N GLY A 107 -11.37 -2.94 6.49
CA GLY A 107 -10.97 -2.45 7.81
C GLY A 107 -10.51 -1.00 7.78
N PHE A 108 -9.70 -0.61 6.79
CA PHE A 108 -9.21 0.76 6.63
C PHE A 108 -10.30 1.71 6.14
N VAL A 109 -11.09 1.26 5.16
CA VAL A 109 -12.22 2.05 4.64
C VAL A 109 -13.21 2.36 5.74
N ASN A 110 -13.56 1.35 6.55
CA ASN A 110 -14.52 1.50 7.65
C ASN A 110 -13.97 2.39 8.77
N ALA A 111 -12.68 2.23 9.16
CA ALA A 111 -12.04 3.10 10.15
C ALA A 111 -12.00 4.56 9.68
N ALA A 112 -11.58 4.81 8.44
CA ALA A 112 -11.56 6.14 7.85
C ALA A 112 -12.95 6.76 7.76
N THR A 113 -13.94 5.99 7.31
CA THR A 113 -15.35 6.44 7.19
C THR A 113 -15.95 6.76 8.56
N SER A 114 -15.67 5.94 9.59
CA SER A 114 -16.14 6.18 10.96
C SER A 114 -15.62 7.52 11.51
N VAL A 115 -14.35 7.85 11.25
CA VAL A 115 -13.71 9.06 11.83
C VAL A 115 -13.92 10.31 10.98
N PHE A 116 -13.93 10.20 9.65
CA PHE A 116 -13.95 11.35 8.73
C PHE A 116 -15.22 11.44 7.86
N GLY A 117 -16.04 10.39 7.80
CA GLY A 117 -17.21 10.30 6.94
C GLY A 117 -16.89 9.93 5.49
N ASN A 118 -17.93 9.55 4.74
CA ASN A 118 -17.79 8.95 3.39
C ASN A 118 -17.22 9.89 2.33
N LYS A 119 -17.43 11.20 2.47
CA LYS A 119 -17.06 12.16 1.41
C LYS A 119 -15.56 12.43 1.27
N VAL A 120 -14.74 11.97 2.18
CA VAL A 120 -13.29 12.19 2.15
C VAL A 120 -12.48 10.90 1.96
N VAL A 121 -13.14 9.75 1.91
CA VAL A 121 -12.44 8.46 1.72
C VAL A 121 -12.35 8.14 0.23
N VAL A 122 -11.12 7.95 -0.26
CA VAL A 122 -10.82 7.56 -1.64
C VAL A 122 -9.95 6.31 -1.67
N ILE A 123 -10.15 5.49 -2.69
CA ILE A 123 -9.36 4.27 -2.87
C ILE A 123 -8.14 4.56 -3.73
N ASP A 124 -6.97 4.05 -3.33
CA ASP A 124 -5.74 4.18 -4.09
C ASP A 124 -5.88 3.51 -5.46
N ARG A 125 -5.63 4.30 -6.50
CA ARG A 125 -5.68 3.86 -7.91
C ARG A 125 -4.79 2.64 -8.19
N TYR A 126 -3.66 2.51 -7.51
CA TYR A 126 -2.77 1.36 -7.70
C TYR A 126 -3.49 0.06 -7.33
N HIS A 127 -4.17 0.02 -6.19
CA HIS A 127 -4.92 -1.15 -5.72
C HIS A 127 -6.11 -1.47 -6.64
N VAL A 128 -6.81 -0.45 -7.12
CA VAL A 128 -7.86 -0.62 -8.13
C VAL A 128 -7.30 -1.23 -9.42
N SER A 129 -6.17 -0.71 -9.93
CA SER A 129 -5.56 -1.22 -11.15
C SER A 129 -5.10 -2.68 -11.03
N LYS A 130 -4.71 -3.11 -9.85
CA LYS A 130 -4.28 -4.48 -9.55
C LYS A 130 -5.41 -5.49 -9.76
N LEU A 131 -6.67 -5.13 -9.46
CA LEU A 131 -7.83 -5.99 -9.70
C LEU A 131 -7.98 -6.42 -11.16
N TYR A 132 -7.61 -5.55 -12.09
CA TYR A 132 -7.69 -5.87 -13.52
C TYR A 132 -6.43 -6.60 -14.01
N ARG A 133 -5.27 -6.21 -13.49
CA ARG A 133 -3.99 -6.77 -13.94
C ARG A 133 -3.80 -8.21 -13.54
N GLU A 134 -4.17 -8.60 -12.33
CA GLU A 134 -3.99 -9.98 -11.86
C GLU A 134 -4.79 -11.02 -12.66
N PRO A 135 -6.10 -10.84 -12.94
CA PRO A 135 -6.85 -11.73 -13.80
C PRO A 135 -6.31 -11.78 -15.24
N LEU A 136 -5.93 -10.63 -15.80
CA LEU A 136 -5.34 -10.56 -17.15
C LEU A 136 -4.01 -11.30 -17.21
N ASP A 137 -3.15 -11.17 -16.20
CA ASP A 137 -1.87 -11.88 -16.17
C ASP A 137 -2.07 -13.40 -16.01
N LYS A 138 -3.05 -13.83 -15.20
CA LYS A 138 -3.43 -15.24 -15.09
C LYS A 138 -3.94 -15.80 -16.41
N LEU A 139 -4.81 -15.07 -17.13
CA LEU A 139 -5.30 -15.46 -18.43
C LEU A 139 -4.15 -15.56 -19.45
N ARG A 140 -3.28 -14.55 -19.49
CA ARG A 140 -2.10 -14.55 -20.32
C ARG A 140 -1.22 -15.78 -20.07
N ILE A 141 -0.91 -16.09 -18.82
CA ILE A 141 -0.08 -17.25 -18.44
C ILE A 141 -0.74 -18.54 -18.95
N LYS A 142 -2.06 -18.68 -18.74
CA LYS A 142 -2.82 -19.84 -19.20
C LYS A 142 -2.74 -20.00 -20.73
N GLU A 143 -2.95 -18.91 -21.47
CA GLU A 143 -2.87 -18.92 -22.94
C GLU A 143 -1.46 -19.20 -23.44
N MET A 144 -0.43 -18.63 -22.82
CA MET A 144 0.96 -18.95 -23.17
C MET A 144 1.31 -20.42 -22.94
N GLN A 145 0.78 -21.05 -21.86
CA GLN A 145 0.96 -22.47 -21.62
C GLN A 145 0.24 -23.33 -22.67
N ARG A 146 -0.92 -22.90 -23.15
CA ARG A 146 -1.66 -23.55 -24.24
C ARG A 146 -0.87 -23.44 -25.54
N LEU A 147 -0.49 -22.22 -25.94
CA LEU A 147 0.26 -21.95 -27.17
C LEU A 147 1.62 -22.66 -27.22
N LYS A 148 2.28 -22.83 -26.08
CA LYS A 148 3.53 -23.62 -26.00
C LYS A 148 3.36 -25.07 -26.42
N LYS A 149 2.15 -25.63 -26.28
CA LYS A 149 1.85 -27.01 -26.66
C LYS A 149 1.34 -27.14 -28.11
N GLU A 150 0.72 -26.08 -28.62
CA GLU A 150 0.03 -26.09 -29.90
C GLU A 150 0.88 -25.52 -31.05
N LEU A 151 1.81 -24.62 -30.74
CA LEU A 151 2.61 -23.95 -31.78
C LEU A 151 3.99 -24.61 -31.96
N PRO A 152 4.55 -24.55 -33.18
CA PRO A 152 5.95 -24.85 -33.44
C PRO A 152 6.88 -23.98 -32.55
N ALA A 153 8.03 -24.54 -32.13
CA ALA A 153 8.95 -23.85 -31.20
C ALA A 153 9.39 -22.46 -31.70
N GLU A 154 9.62 -22.28 -32.99
CA GLU A 154 10.01 -21.00 -33.57
C GLU A 154 8.94 -19.92 -33.44
N GLU A 155 7.68 -20.27 -33.64
CA GLU A 155 6.54 -19.35 -33.53
C GLU A 155 6.29 -18.99 -32.07
N TYR A 156 6.38 -19.97 -31.15
CA TYR A 156 6.26 -19.73 -29.74
C TYR A 156 7.35 -18.78 -29.20
N THR A 157 8.61 -18.95 -29.66
CA THR A 157 9.72 -18.08 -29.25
C THR A 157 9.49 -16.61 -29.63
N LYS A 158 8.88 -16.35 -30.80
CA LYS A 158 8.50 -14.97 -31.18
C LYS A 158 7.47 -14.38 -30.23
N LEU A 159 6.46 -15.16 -29.84
CA LEU A 159 5.44 -14.71 -28.87
C LEU A 159 6.02 -14.48 -27.48
N GLU A 160 6.92 -15.34 -27.00
CA GLU A 160 7.57 -15.21 -25.71
C GLU A 160 8.38 -13.91 -25.62
N GLY A 161 9.06 -13.52 -26.70
CA GLY A 161 9.79 -12.24 -26.79
C GLY A 161 8.87 -11.01 -26.79
N MET A 162 7.59 -11.12 -27.15
CA MET A 162 6.63 -10.01 -27.16
C MET A 162 5.99 -9.75 -25.78
N MET A 163 6.19 -10.60 -24.80
CA MET A 163 5.56 -10.50 -23.47
C MET A 163 5.90 -9.22 -22.70
N TRP A 164 7.09 -8.64 -22.90
CA TRP A 164 7.47 -7.40 -22.25
C TRP A 164 6.66 -6.19 -22.72
N ILE A 165 6.17 -6.20 -23.98
CA ILE A 165 5.33 -5.13 -24.55
C ILE A 165 4.01 -5.04 -23.78
N LEU A 166 3.40 -6.18 -23.46
CA LEU A 166 2.13 -6.26 -22.71
C LEU A 166 2.28 -5.87 -21.22
N ARG A 167 3.51 -5.84 -20.71
CA ARG A 167 3.82 -5.45 -19.34
C ARG A 167 4.30 -4.01 -19.21
N LYS A 168 4.58 -3.33 -20.33
CA LYS A 168 5.07 -1.95 -20.31
C LYS A 168 3.96 -1.07 -19.75
N GLN A 169 4.27 -0.42 -18.63
CA GLN A 169 3.41 0.63 -18.09
C GLN A 169 3.63 1.90 -18.92
N HIS A 170 2.58 2.43 -19.44
CA HIS A 170 2.56 3.78 -20.01
C HIS A 170 2.43 4.80 -18.89
#